data_b9da0523eb9db4863feeb2dee97463bc
#
_entry.id   b9da0523eb9db4863feeb2dee97463bc
#
_cell.length_a   1.000
_cell.length_b   1.000
_cell.length_c   1.000
_cell.angle_alpha   90.00
_cell.angle_beta   90.00
_cell.angle_gamma   90.00
#
_symmetry.space_group_name_H-M   'P 1'
#
loop_
_entity.id
_entity.type
_entity.pdbx_description
1 polymer ?
#
loop_
_entity_poly.entity_id
_entity_poly.type
_entity_poly.pdbx_seq_one_letter_code
_entity_poly.pdbx_strand_id
1 'polypeptide(L)'
;LVAIIFNLVSGWALDKFGLDRIIPFYQIPLVFAFILFYFVSTQLGLALGLCFLAISAGANSTLPTAFWAEYYGTKFLGTIKALGTAIMVLGSAIGPGVTGYLIDWGFGIEKQYFIFGIYFMFSTFLMYVGIKIYSPDKIVE
;
A
#
# COMPACT_ATOMS: atom_id res chain seq x y z
N LEU A 1 11.73 5.24 12.47
CA LEU A 1 12.35 3.99 12.92
C LEU A 1 11.59 2.76 12.39
N VAL A 2 10.28 2.60 12.67
CA VAL A 2 9.48 1.44 12.24
C VAL A 2 9.55 1.23 10.72
N ALA A 3 9.35 2.26 9.92
CA ALA A 3 9.42 2.18 8.46
C ALA A 3 10.79 1.69 7.94
N ILE A 4 11.90 2.11 8.59
CA ILE A 4 13.25 1.67 8.21
C ILE A 4 13.43 0.17 8.47
N ILE A 5 12.99 -0.29 9.64
CA ILE A 5 13.04 -1.71 10.00
C ILE A 5 12.23 -2.53 8.99
N PHE A 6 11.00 -2.10 8.69
CA PHE A 6 10.14 -2.84 7.76
C PHE A 6 10.54 -2.72 6.30
N ASN A 7 11.30 -1.71 5.91
CA ASN A 7 11.98 -1.68 4.61
C ASN A 7 12.99 -2.84 4.49
N LEU A 8 13.84 -3.01 5.53
CA LEU A 8 14.82 -4.12 5.55
C LEU A 8 14.13 -5.49 5.65
N VAL A 9 13.11 -5.60 6.50
CA VAL A 9 12.33 -6.84 6.65
C VAL A 9 11.63 -7.22 5.34
N SER A 10 11.05 -6.25 4.62
CA SER A 10 10.40 -6.52 3.33
C SER A 10 11.39 -6.95 2.24
N GLY A 11 12.60 -6.38 2.22
CA GLY A 11 13.67 -6.84 1.35
C GLY A 11 14.09 -8.28 1.65
N TRP A 12 14.37 -8.59 2.93
CA TRP A 12 14.69 -9.95 3.36
C TRP A 12 13.55 -10.94 3.06
N ALA A 13 12.31 -10.55 3.29
CA ALA A 13 11.16 -11.40 3.03
C ALA A 13 11.00 -11.67 1.52
N LEU A 14 11.23 -10.64 0.68
CA LEU A 14 11.24 -10.78 -0.78
C LEU A 14 12.26 -11.82 -1.24
N ASP A 15 13.49 -11.74 -0.73
CA ASP A 15 14.56 -12.68 -1.09
C ASP A 15 14.25 -14.12 -0.62
N LYS A 16 13.56 -14.27 0.52
CA LYS A 16 13.27 -15.58 1.11
C LYS A 16 12.02 -16.26 0.56
N PHE A 17 10.95 -15.52 0.34
CA PHE A 17 9.62 -16.08 0.01
C PHE A 17 9.20 -15.83 -1.45
N GLY A 18 9.91 -14.96 -2.15
CA GLY A 18 9.58 -14.53 -3.51
C GLY A 18 8.50 -13.45 -3.54
N LEU A 19 8.46 -12.72 -4.65
CA LEU A 19 7.59 -11.57 -4.84
C LEU A 19 6.11 -11.97 -4.84
N ASP A 20 5.74 -13.00 -5.58
CA ASP A 20 4.35 -13.41 -5.80
C ASP A 20 3.58 -13.73 -4.51
N ARG A 21 4.32 -14.18 -3.48
CA ARG A 21 3.71 -14.52 -2.18
C ARG A 21 3.52 -13.31 -1.28
N ILE A 22 4.35 -12.29 -1.42
CA ILE A 22 4.38 -11.15 -0.48
C ILE A 22 3.58 -9.97 -1.02
N ILE A 23 3.72 -9.68 -2.31
CA ILE A 23 3.14 -8.48 -2.91
C ILE A 23 1.61 -8.37 -2.73
N PRO A 24 0.80 -9.45 -2.75
CA PRO A 24 -0.63 -9.31 -2.51
C PRO A 24 -0.97 -8.80 -1.11
N PHE A 25 -0.12 -9.09 -0.12
CA PHE A 25 -0.42 -8.88 1.29
C PHE A 25 0.25 -7.66 1.91
N TYR A 26 1.15 -6.97 1.17
CA TYR A 26 1.92 -5.85 1.73
C TYR A 26 1.06 -4.65 2.14
N GLN A 27 -0.17 -4.56 1.64
CA GLN A 27 -1.12 -3.50 1.99
C GLN A 27 -1.99 -3.85 3.22
N ILE A 28 -1.95 -5.07 3.73
CA ILE A 28 -2.76 -5.49 4.89
C ILE A 28 -2.52 -4.61 6.13
N PRO A 29 -1.28 -4.25 6.50
CA PRO A 29 -1.08 -3.33 7.63
C PRO A 29 -1.78 -1.99 7.44
N LEU A 30 -1.91 -1.49 6.20
CA LEU A 30 -2.62 -0.26 5.88
C LEU A 30 -4.13 -0.38 6.17
N VAL A 31 -4.72 -1.54 5.86
CA VAL A 31 -6.12 -1.83 6.21
C VAL A 31 -6.32 -1.76 7.72
N PHE A 32 -5.43 -2.39 8.51
CA PHE A 32 -5.49 -2.32 9.97
C PHE A 32 -5.32 -0.89 10.52
N ALA A 33 -4.42 -0.10 9.91
CA ALA A 33 -4.25 1.30 10.31
C ALA A 33 -5.54 2.10 10.15
N PHE A 34 -6.21 2.01 9.01
CA PHE A 34 -7.44 2.74 8.74
C PHE A 34 -8.62 2.24 9.58
N ILE A 35 -8.72 0.93 9.84
CA ILE A 35 -9.71 0.37 10.76
C ILE A 35 -9.50 0.90 12.18
N LEU A 36 -8.26 0.96 12.66
CA LEU A 36 -7.94 1.52 13.97
C LEU A 36 -8.32 3.00 14.05
N PHE A 37 -8.02 3.80 13.05
CA PHE A 37 -8.38 5.22 13.01
C PHE A 37 -9.90 5.45 12.99
N TYR A 38 -10.66 4.50 12.46
CA TYR A 38 -12.12 4.58 12.49
C TYR A 38 -12.70 4.25 13.87
N PHE A 39 -12.24 3.16 14.52
CA PHE A 39 -12.85 2.65 15.75
C PHE A 39 -12.24 3.21 17.03
N VAL A 40 -10.99 3.68 16.99
CA VAL A 40 -10.22 3.98 18.20
C VAL A 40 -9.78 5.43 18.23
N SER A 41 -10.41 6.23 19.09
CA SER A 41 -10.04 7.64 19.34
C SER A 41 -9.07 7.81 20.50
N THR A 42 -8.56 6.71 21.09
CA THR A 42 -7.59 6.78 22.17
C THR A 42 -6.18 7.07 21.64
N GLN A 43 -5.37 7.75 22.45
CA GLN A 43 -3.99 8.07 22.10
C GLN A 43 -3.14 6.83 21.76
N LEU A 44 -3.38 5.73 22.44
CA LEU A 44 -2.72 4.45 22.20
C LEU A 44 -3.17 3.82 20.89
N GLY A 45 -4.46 3.89 20.56
CA GLY A 45 -4.98 3.42 19.26
C GLY A 45 -4.45 4.19 18.08
N LEU A 46 -4.33 5.53 18.21
CA LEU A 46 -3.70 6.36 17.19
C LEU A 46 -2.21 5.99 17.00
N ALA A 47 -1.46 5.78 18.10
CA ALA A 47 -0.08 5.35 18.03
C ALA A 47 0.09 4.00 17.32
N LEU A 48 -0.77 3.02 17.61
CA LEU A 48 -0.79 1.72 16.92
C LEU A 48 -1.13 1.86 15.44
N GLY A 49 -2.12 2.67 15.09
CA GLY A 49 -2.46 2.96 13.71
C GLY A 49 -1.29 3.58 12.93
N LEU A 50 -0.57 4.52 13.53
CA LEU A 50 0.65 5.09 12.96
C LEU A 50 1.77 4.07 12.79
N CYS A 51 1.90 3.11 13.71
CA CYS A 51 2.84 1.99 13.56
C CYS A 51 2.50 1.13 12.33
N PHE A 52 1.22 0.78 12.14
CA PHE A 52 0.79 0.03 10.96
C PHE A 52 0.99 0.81 9.65
N LEU A 53 0.75 2.13 9.65
CA LEU A 53 1.10 3.00 8.51
C LEU A 53 2.60 2.96 8.21
N ALA A 54 3.45 3.03 9.24
CA ALA A 54 4.89 2.98 9.07
C ALA A 54 5.38 1.62 8.54
N ILE A 55 4.75 0.52 8.93
CA ILE A 55 4.99 -0.82 8.36
C ILE A 55 4.72 -0.82 6.86
N SER A 56 3.54 -0.36 6.45
CA SER A 56 3.18 -0.27 5.04
C SER A 56 4.09 0.67 4.26
N ALA A 57 4.48 1.81 4.84
CA ALA A 57 5.39 2.75 4.20
C ALA A 57 6.78 2.13 3.95
N GLY A 58 7.29 1.34 4.90
CA GLY A 58 8.53 0.58 4.73
C GLY A 58 8.46 -0.43 3.59
N ALA A 59 7.42 -1.25 3.56
CA ALA A 59 7.20 -2.23 2.50
C ALA A 59 6.99 -1.57 1.11
N ASN A 60 6.27 -0.46 1.07
CA ASN A 60 5.96 0.28 -0.17
C ASN A 60 7.20 0.91 -0.82
N SER A 61 8.30 1.09 -0.11
CA SER A 61 9.54 1.59 -0.70
C SER A 61 10.26 0.53 -1.54
N THR A 62 10.10 -0.76 -1.24
CA THR A 62 10.84 -1.87 -1.85
C THR A 62 9.98 -2.70 -2.80
N LEU A 63 8.83 -3.19 -2.33
CA LEU A 63 8.04 -4.21 -3.03
C LEU A 63 7.48 -3.76 -4.39
N PRO A 64 6.91 -2.57 -4.57
CA PRO A 64 6.43 -2.13 -5.89
C PRO A 64 7.54 -2.00 -6.92
N THR A 65 8.74 -1.61 -6.49
CA THR A 65 9.90 -1.51 -7.39
C THR A 65 10.32 -2.89 -7.89
N ALA A 66 10.38 -3.88 -7.00
CA ALA A 66 10.67 -5.26 -7.33
C ALA A 66 9.59 -5.84 -8.27
N PHE A 67 8.32 -5.58 -7.99
CA PHE A 67 7.20 -5.98 -8.83
C PHE A 67 7.33 -5.43 -10.27
N TRP A 68 7.61 -4.15 -10.42
CA TRP A 68 7.76 -3.58 -11.76
C TRP A 68 8.98 -4.13 -12.50
N ALA A 69 10.09 -4.39 -11.79
CA ALA A 69 11.28 -4.98 -12.40
C ALA A 69 11.03 -6.42 -12.88
N GLU A 70 10.31 -7.21 -12.11
CA GLU A 70 10.05 -8.64 -12.38
C GLU A 70 9.01 -8.81 -13.50
N TYR A 71 7.90 -8.07 -13.43
CA TYR A 71 6.78 -8.23 -14.39
C TYR A 71 6.95 -7.43 -15.69
N TYR A 72 7.63 -6.29 -15.67
CA TYR A 72 7.80 -5.41 -16.84
C TYR A 72 9.25 -5.32 -17.31
N GLY A 73 10.16 -5.96 -16.61
CA GLY A 73 11.59 -5.91 -16.92
C GLY A 73 12.25 -4.59 -16.51
N THR A 74 13.57 -4.57 -16.59
CA THR A 74 14.38 -3.42 -16.13
C THR A 74 14.53 -2.31 -17.18
N LYS A 75 14.27 -2.61 -18.45
CA LYS A 75 14.51 -1.67 -19.58
C LYS A 75 13.75 -0.35 -19.44
N PHE A 76 12.50 -0.39 -18.97
CA PHE A 76 11.62 0.78 -18.81
C PHE A 76 11.30 1.13 -17.37
N LEU A 77 12.01 0.53 -16.41
CA LEU A 77 11.76 0.69 -14.99
C LEU A 77 11.76 2.17 -14.55
N GLY A 78 12.67 2.97 -15.07
CA GLY A 78 12.73 4.41 -14.76
C GLY A 78 11.47 5.16 -15.21
N THR A 79 10.97 4.87 -16.41
CA THR A 79 9.74 5.50 -16.94
C THR A 79 8.50 5.08 -16.13
N ILE A 80 8.39 3.80 -15.81
CA ILE A 80 7.27 3.27 -15.00
C ILE A 80 7.26 3.90 -13.61
N LYS A 81 8.43 3.98 -12.96
CA LYS A 81 8.58 4.65 -11.66
C LYS A 81 8.23 6.13 -11.72
N ALA A 82 8.70 6.84 -12.76
CA ALA A 82 8.40 8.25 -12.95
C ALA A 82 6.90 8.50 -13.11
N LEU A 83 6.20 7.67 -13.89
CA LEU A 83 4.76 7.76 -14.06
C LEU A 83 4.03 7.49 -12.73
N GLY A 84 4.40 6.43 -12.01
CA GLY A 84 3.83 6.12 -10.70
C GLY A 84 4.05 7.26 -9.68
N THR A 85 5.24 7.85 -9.67
CA THR A 85 5.55 8.99 -8.80
C THR A 85 4.73 10.23 -9.19
N ALA A 86 4.56 10.51 -10.48
CA ALA A 86 3.75 11.63 -10.94
C ALA A 86 2.28 11.50 -10.49
N ILE A 87 1.70 10.30 -10.62
CA ILE A 87 0.34 10.01 -10.15
C ILE A 87 0.26 10.16 -8.62
N MET A 88 1.24 9.67 -7.88
CA MET A 88 1.30 9.79 -6.42
C MET A 88 1.35 11.27 -5.98
N VAL A 89 2.17 12.10 -6.64
CA VAL A 89 2.28 13.54 -6.36
C VAL A 89 0.95 14.24 -6.66
N LEU A 90 0.33 13.92 -7.80
CA LEU A 90 -0.99 14.46 -8.16
C LEU A 90 -2.04 14.09 -7.09
N GLY A 91 -2.09 12.83 -6.67
CA GLY A 91 -2.98 12.36 -5.62
C GLY A 91 -2.74 13.06 -4.29
N SER A 92 -1.49 13.29 -3.91
CA SER A 92 -1.14 13.99 -2.66
C SER A 92 -1.51 15.48 -2.70
N ALA A 93 -1.52 16.09 -3.88
CA ALA A 93 -1.94 17.48 -4.06
C ALA A 93 -3.48 17.64 -3.97
N ILE A 94 -4.21 16.70 -4.55
CA ILE A 94 -5.68 16.74 -4.61
C ILE A 94 -6.32 16.20 -3.32
N GLY A 95 -5.71 15.20 -2.70
CA GLY A 95 -6.26 14.46 -1.56
C GLY A 95 -6.75 15.33 -0.40
N PRO A 96 -5.93 16.25 0.14
CA PRO A 96 -6.36 17.12 1.23
C PRO A 96 -7.56 18.01 0.87
N GLY A 97 -7.62 18.50 -0.37
CA GLY A 97 -8.75 19.29 -0.86
C GLY A 97 -10.06 18.51 -0.91
N VAL A 98 -10.02 17.28 -1.43
CA VAL A 98 -11.19 16.38 -1.47
C VAL A 98 -11.63 16.00 -0.05
N THR A 99 -10.68 15.68 0.82
CA THR A 99 -10.96 15.35 2.23
C THR A 99 -11.63 16.53 2.95
N GLY A 100 -11.10 17.75 2.80
CA GLY A 100 -11.68 18.97 3.38
C GLY A 100 -13.08 19.23 2.88
N TYR A 101 -13.30 19.15 1.57
CA TYR A 101 -14.62 19.32 0.96
C TYR A 101 -15.66 18.33 1.49
N LEU A 102 -15.28 17.07 1.66
CA LEU A 102 -16.15 16.05 2.25
C LEU A 102 -16.50 16.35 3.71
N ILE A 103 -15.54 16.86 4.49
CA ILE A 103 -15.77 17.28 5.89
C ILE A 103 -16.78 18.44 5.93
N ASP A 104 -16.66 19.45 5.06
CA ASP A 104 -17.58 20.58 4.97
C ASP A 104 -19.02 20.14 4.64
N TRP A 105 -19.17 19.04 3.93
CA TRP A 105 -20.46 18.41 3.65
C TRP A 105 -20.98 17.49 4.78
N GLY A 106 -20.32 17.47 5.94
CA GLY A 106 -20.72 16.66 7.08
C GLY A 106 -20.26 15.19 7.01
N PHE A 107 -19.39 14.87 6.05
CA PHE A 107 -18.78 13.55 5.95
C PHE A 107 -17.45 13.54 6.72
N GLY A 108 -17.53 13.25 8.02
CA GLY A 108 -16.40 13.31 8.94
C GLY A 108 -15.20 12.43 8.53
N ILE A 109 -14.02 12.78 9.04
CA ILE A 109 -12.76 12.12 8.70
C ILE A 109 -12.77 10.62 9.06
N GLU A 110 -13.47 10.25 10.14
CA GLU A 110 -13.58 8.85 10.59
C GLU A 110 -14.25 7.97 9.51
N LYS A 111 -15.34 8.48 8.91
CA LYS A 111 -16.03 7.76 7.82
C LYS A 111 -15.14 7.61 6.59
N GLN A 112 -14.29 8.60 6.32
CA GLN A 112 -13.32 8.53 5.23
C GLN A 112 -12.27 7.45 5.51
N TYR A 113 -11.79 7.32 6.74
CA TYR A 113 -10.87 6.23 7.12
C TYR A 113 -11.50 4.85 6.90
N PHE A 114 -12.77 4.67 7.22
CA PHE A 114 -13.46 3.42 6.96
C PHE A 114 -13.50 3.06 5.47
N ILE A 115 -13.83 4.05 4.62
CA ILE A 115 -13.83 3.86 3.16
C ILE A 115 -12.42 3.50 2.65
N PHE A 116 -11.38 4.17 3.13
CA PHE A 116 -10.00 3.82 2.77
C PHE A 116 -9.62 2.41 3.21
N GLY A 117 -10.07 1.97 4.39
CA GLY A 117 -9.88 0.59 4.85
C GLY A 117 -10.50 -0.43 3.87
N ILE A 118 -11.76 -0.20 3.45
CA ILE A 118 -12.44 -1.05 2.46
C ILE A 118 -11.71 -1.01 1.10
N TYR A 119 -11.30 0.16 0.64
CA TYR A 119 -10.56 0.32 -0.61
C TYR A 119 -9.26 -0.50 -0.61
N PHE A 120 -8.45 -0.43 0.44
CA PHE A 120 -7.21 -1.18 0.53
C PHE A 120 -7.44 -2.68 0.70
N MET A 121 -8.52 -3.09 1.36
CA MET A 121 -8.91 -4.50 1.42
C MET A 121 -9.30 -5.04 0.03
N PHE A 122 -10.06 -4.27 -0.73
CA PHE A 122 -10.43 -4.61 -2.11
C PHE A 122 -9.20 -4.63 -3.03
N SER A 123 -8.30 -3.65 -2.89
CA SER A 123 -7.03 -3.60 -3.63
C SER A 123 -6.16 -4.83 -3.34
N THR A 124 -6.04 -5.24 -2.08
CA THR A 124 -5.34 -6.46 -1.67
C THR A 124 -5.93 -7.71 -2.34
N PHE A 125 -7.26 -7.80 -2.35
CA PHE A 125 -7.96 -8.92 -3.00
C PHE A 125 -7.72 -8.95 -4.51
N LEU A 126 -7.83 -7.81 -5.19
CA LEU A 126 -7.55 -7.71 -6.63
C LEU A 126 -6.10 -8.07 -6.96
N MET A 127 -5.14 -7.62 -6.14
CA MET A 127 -3.73 -7.96 -6.32
C MET A 127 -3.50 -9.47 -6.18
N TYR A 128 -4.11 -10.09 -5.16
CA TYR A 128 -4.02 -11.54 -4.96
C TYR A 128 -4.57 -12.32 -6.15
N VAL A 129 -5.74 -11.92 -6.65
CA VAL A 129 -6.37 -12.56 -7.83
C VAL A 129 -5.51 -12.35 -9.07
N GLY A 130 -5.03 -11.12 -9.29
CA GLY A 130 -4.20 -10.77 -10.44
C GLY A 130 -2.92 -11.61 -10.52
N ILE A 131 -2.21 -11.74 -9.41
CA ILE A 131 -0.97 -12.54 -9.36
C ILE A 131 -1.26 -14.03 -9.56
N LYS A 132 -2.34 -14.55 -8.95
CA LYS A 132 -2.72 -15.96 -9.13
C LYS A 132 -3.08 -16.32 -10.58
N ILE A 133 -3.60 -15.35 -11.34
CA ILE A 133 -3.95 -15.54 -12.75
C ILE A 133 -2.72 -15.35 -13.66
N TYR A 134 -1.81 -14.45 -13.31
CA TYR A 134 -0.76 -13.93 -14.20
C TYR A 134 0.67 -14.19 -13.70
N SER A 135 0.87 -15.19 -12.82
CA SER A 135 2.20 -15.54 -12.34
C SER A 135 3.12 -15.92 -13.52
N PRO A 136 4.35 -15.37 -13.61
CA PRO A 136 5.29 -15.64 -14.70
C PRO A 136 5.61 -17.13 -14.89
N ASP A 137 5.53 -17.92 -13.84
CA ASP A 137 5.74 -19.38 -13.89
C ASP A 137 4.74 -20.13 -14.78
N LYS A 138 3.62 -19.48 -15.17
CA LYS A 138 2.61 -20.04 -16.08
C LYS A 138 2.77 -19.62 -17.54
N ILE A 139 3.68 -18.72 -17.84
CA ILE A 139 3.89 -18.19 -19.20
C ILE A 139 5.04 -18.94 -19.90
N VAL A 140 5.80 -19.78 -19.18
CA VAL A 140 6.96 -20.52 -19.70
C VAL A 140 6.61 -21.96 -20.10
N GLU A 141 5.36 -22.39 -19.96
CA GLU A 141 4.81 -23.63 -20.57
C GLU A 141 4.08 -23.32 -21.88
#